data_810374a44fa5dcd4ad8f0cf9b17c149d
#
_entry.id   810374a44fa5dcd4ad8f0cf9b17c149d
#
_cell.length_a   1.000
_cell.length_b   1.000
_cell.length_c   1.000
_cell.angle_alpha   90.00
_cell.angle_beta   90.00
_cell.angle_gamma   90.00
#
_symmetry.space_group_name_H-M   'P 1'
#
loop_
_entity.id
_entity.type
_entity.pdbx_description
1 polymer ?
#
loop_
_entity_poly.entity_id
_entity_poly.type
_entity_poly.pdbx_seq_one_letter_code
_entity_poly.pdbx_strand_id
1 'polypeptide(L)'
;MATRKIREIGDEVLTKPCKEVTKMNLRTKILISDMLDTMYEAMGVGLAAPQVGILKRIVVIDVGEGPIVLINPRIVETSGEQTGEEGCLSVPGKAGQVTRPDHVKVIAQNEDMEEIELEGEGLLARAFCHEIDHLDGHLYVDLVEGELHDVEYADPEDEEEV
;
A
#
# COMPACT_ATOMS: atom_id res chain seq x y z
N MET A 1 16.81 10.65 0.65
CA MET A 1 16.83 9.42 1.47
C MET A 1 16.41 9.71 2.90
N ALA A 2 15.13 9.84 3.05
CA ALA A 2 14.56 10.17 4.35
C ALA A 2 13.26 9.39 4.54
N THR A 3 12.91 9.15 5.81
CA THR A 3 11.61 8.60 6.12
C THR A 3 10.63 9.74 6.38
N ARG A 4 9.35 9.45 6.18
CA ARG A 4 8.27 10.38 6.45
C ARG A 4 7.34 9.78 7.50
N LYS A 5 6.65 10.64 8.22
CA LYS A 5 5.70 10.19 9.22
C LYS A 5 4.50 9.53 8.55
N ILE A 6 4.18 8.31 8.97
CA ILE A 6 2.98 7.60 8.50
C ILE A 6 1.77 8.16 9.24
N ARG A 7 0.79 8.62 8.45
CA ARG A 7 -0.49 9.10 9.01
C ARG A 7 -1.34 7.90 9.43
N GLU A 8 -2.10 8.07 10.49
CA GLU A 8 -2.88 6.98 11.08
C GLU A 8 -4.37 7.23 10.96
N ILE A 9 -5.15 6.16 11.08
CA ILE A 9 -6.61 6.21 11.01
C ILE A 9 -7.15 7.30 11.92
N GLY A 10 -8.11 8.08 11.43
CA GLY A 10 -8.59 9.30 12.07
C GLY A 10 -8.05 10.57 11.43
N ASP A 11 -6.94 10.48 10.70
CA ASP A 11 -6.41 11.61 9.93
C ASP A 11 -7.22 11.73 8.64
N GLU A 12 -7.79 12.92 8.40
CA GLU A 12 -8.64 13.15 7.23
C GLU A 12 -7.96 12.90 5.89
N VAL A 13 -6.64 13.06 5.82
CA VAL A 13 -5.88 12.85 4.57
C VAL A 13 -6.11 11.45 4.01
N LEU A 14 -6.33 10.45 4.88
CA LEU A 14 -6.55 9.06 4.48
C LEU A 14 -7.92 8.82 3.82
N THR A 15 -8.84 9.76 3.95
CA THR A 15 -10.21 9.63 3.43
C THR A 15 -10.44 10.42 2.16
N LYS A 16 -9.41 11.07 1.63
CA LYS A 16 -9.52 11.93 0.46
C LYS A 16 -9.00 11.25 -0.80
N PRO A 17 -9.63 11.48 -1.95
CA PRO A 17 -9.11 10.98 -3.21
C PRO A 17 -7.84 11.71 -3.60
N CYS A 18 -6.96 11.00 -4.30
CA CYS A 18 -5.69 11.51 -4.77
C CYS A 18 -5.77 12.01 -6.21
N LYS A 19 -4.93 12.96 -6.54
CA LYS A 19 -4.84 13.52 -7.90
C LYS A 19 -3.83 12.74 -8.73
N GLU A 20 -4.09 12.67 -10.02
CA GLU A 20 -3.16 12.08 -10.96
C GLU A 20 -1.86 12.89 -11.04
N VAL A 21 -0.76 12.18 -11.24
CA VAL A 21 0.55 12.77 -11.50
C VAL A 21 0.63 13.01 -13.00
N THR A 22 0.82 14.26 -13.42
CA THR A 22 0.83 14.61 -14.84
C THR A 22 2.23 14.65 -15.44
N LYS A 23 3.24 14.86 -14.60
CA LYS A 23 4.62 14.86 -15.05
C LYS A 23 5.54 14.46 -13.89
N MET A 24 6.69 13.90 -14.22
CA MET A 24 7.72 13.58 -13.24
C MET A 24 8.62 14.81 -13.04
N ASN A 25 8.92 15.10 -11.77
CA ASN A 25 9.86 16.15 -11.40
C ASN A 25 10.71 15.69 -10.20
N LEU A 26 11.68 16.48 -9.80
CA LEU A 26 12.58 16.11 -8.72
C LEU A 26 11.82 15.90 -7.39
N ARG A 27 10.86 16.75 -7.10
CA ARG A 27 10.07 16.65 -5.86
C ARG A 27 9.33 15.30 -5.79
N THR A 28 8.76 14.85 -6.90
CA THR A 28 8.06 13.57 -6.98
C THR A 28 9.04 12.39 -6.86
N LYS A 29 10.21 12.50 -7.46
CA LYS A 29 11.25 11.47 -7.33
C LYS A 29 11.72 11.33 -5.89
N ILE A 30 11.89 12.44 -5.18
CA ILE A 30 12.25 12.45 -3.76
C ILE A 30 11.13 11.81 -2.93
N LEU A 31 9.87 12.15 -3.23
CA LEU A 31 8.72 11.54 -2.55
C LEU A 31 8.72 10.01 -2.70
N ILE A 32 8.94 9.50 -3.91
CA ILE A 32 8.97 8.06 -4.18
C ILE A 32 10.12 7.40 -3.39
N SER A 33 11.30 8.01 -3.40
CA SER A 33 12.44 7.51 -2.63
C SER A 33 12.14 7.48 -1.13
N ASP A 34 11.54 8.53 -0.61
CA ASP A 34 11.16 8.61 0.80
C ASP A 34 10.07 7.59 1.15
N MET A 35 9.13 7.35 0.23
CA MET A 35 8.08 6.35 0.44
C MET A 35 8.68 4.94 0.54
N LEU A 36 9.63 4.60 -0.33
CA LEU A 36 10.33 3.32 -0.26
C LEU A 36 11.07 3.16 1.06
N ASP A 37 11.84 4.17 1.46
CA ASP A 37 12.56 4.16 2.72
C ASP A 37 11.62 4.01 3.92
N THR A 38 10.49 4.71 3.90
CA THR A 38 9.47 4.66 4.95
C THR A 38 8.84 3.28 5.04
N MET A 39 8.48 2.70 3.88
CA MET A 39 7.89 1.37 3.80
C MET A 39 8.85 0.31 4.38
N TYR A 40 10.11 0.33 3.97
CA TYR A 40 11.10 -0.64 4.44
C TYR A 40 11.39 -0.48 5.93
N GLU A 41 11.54 0.73 6.42
CA GLU A 41 11.77 0.97 7.85
C GLU A 41 10.60 0.46 8.70
N ALA A 42 9.38 0.63 8.22
CA ALA A 42 8.18 0.15 8.91
C ALA A 42 7.90 -1.33 8.69
N MET A 43 8.74 -2.02 7.91
CA MET A 43 8.59 -3.44 7.58
C MET A 43 7.26 -3.75 6.88
N GLY A 44 6.77 -2.81 6.07
CA GLY A 44 5.55 -2.97 5.30
C GLY A 44 5.82 -3.57 3.92
N VAL A 45 4.77 -4.07 3.27
CA VAL A 45 4.84 -4.60 1.90
C VAL A 45 4.33 -3.60 0.89
N GLY A 46 3.68 -2.53 1.33
CA GLY A 46 3.15 -1.48 0.47
C GLY A 46 2.95 -0.18 1.22
N LEU A 47 2.94 0.92 0.47
CA LEU A 47 2.67 2.25 1.00
C LEU A 47 2.14 3.13 -0.12
N ALA A 48 1.07 3.86 0.17
CA ALA A 48 0.49 4.83 -0.75
C ALA A 48 0.79 6.26 -0.30
N ALA A 49 0.91 7.19 -1.23
CA ALA A 49 1.29 8.56 -0.93
C ALA A 49 0.42 9.27 0.13
N PRO A 50 -0.92 9.07 0.17
CA PRO A 50 -1.71 9.69 1.23
C PRO A 50 -1.31 9.24 2.64
N GLN A 51 -0.71 8.07 2.80
CA GLN A 51 -0.23 7.60 4.10
C GLN A 51 0.95 8.42 4.63
N VAL A 52 1.60 9.19 3.78
CA VAL A 52 2.62 10.17 4.20
C VAL A 52 2.14 11.61 3.99
N GLY A 53 0.83 11.79 3.83
CA GLY A 53 0.19 13.11 3.78
C GLY A 53 0.15 13.77 2.41
N ILE A 54 0.48 13.04 1.35
CA ILE A 54 0.55 13.58 -0.01
C ILE A 54 -0.57 12.98 -0.87
N LEU A 55 -1.46 13.82 -1.38
CA LEU A 55 -2.63 13.37 -2.16
C LEU A 55 -2.30 13.25 -3.65
N LYS A 56 -1.39 12.32 -3.95
CA LYS A 56 -1.00 11.97 -5.33
C LYS A 56 -1.15 10.48 -5.54
N ARG A 57 -1.51 10.09 -6.75
CA ARG A 57 -1.73 8.68 -7.10
C ARG A 57 -0.38 7.96 -7.32
N ILE A 58 0.30 7.71 -6.22
CA ILE A 58 1.59 7.00 -6.22
C ILE A 58 1.56 5.91 -5.14
N VAL A 59 2.02 4.73 -5.52
CA VAL A 59 2.08 3.56 -4.65
C VAL A 59 3.44 2.89 -4.80
N VAL A 60 4.00 2.41 -3.71
CA VAL A 60 5.20 1.56 -3.72
C VAL A 60 4.85 0.23 -3.05
N ILE A 61 5.37 -0.88 -3.60
CA ILE A 61 5.11 -2.23 -3.13
C ILE A 61 6.39 -3.05 -3.23
N ASP A 62 6.64 -3.90 -2.24
CA ASP A 62 7.66 -4.93 -2.32
C ASP A 62 7.20 -6.14 -1.48
N VAL A 63 6.86 -7.23 -2.17
CA VAL A 63 6.41 -8.46 -1.52
C VAL A 63 7.53 -9.50 -1.42
N GLY A 64 8.78 -9.05 -1.58
CA GLY A 64 9.96 -9.91 -1.50
C GLY A 64 10.67 -10.14 -2.83
N GLU A 65 10.18 -9.56 -3.92
CA GLU A 65 10.73 -9.71 -5.27
C GLU A 65 11.35 -8.44 -5.83
N GLY A 66 11.54 -7.43 -4.99
CA GLY A 66 12.06 -6.13 -5.35
C GLY A 66 10.99 -5.05 -5.37
N PRO A 67 11.41 -3.79 -5.35
CA PRO A 67 10.45 -2.68 -5.28
C PRO A 67 9.70 -2.47 -6.58
N ILE A 68 8.41 -2.19 -6.44
CA ILE A 68 7.52 -1.83 -7.55
C ILE A 68 7.03 -0.42 -7.26
N VAL A 69 7.15 0.47 -8.24
CA VAL A 69 6.63 1.85 -8.16
C VAL A 69 5.52 2.00 -9.19
N LEU A 70 4.35 2.40 -8.73
CA LEU A 70 3.17 2.57 -9.57
C LEU A 70 2.67 4.01 -9.48
N ILE A 71 2.64 4.68 -10.62
CA ILE A 71 2.12 6.04 -10.74
C ILE A 71 0.83 5.98 -11.54
N ASN A 72 -0.22 6.62 -11.03
CA ASN A 72 -1.55 6.59 -11.62
C ASN A 72 -2.07 5.16 -11.89
N PRO A 73 -1.95 4.24 -10.92
CA PRO A 73 -2.38 2.86 -11.13
C PRO A 73 -3.88 2.73 -11.19
N ARG A 74 -4.33 1.78 -12.01
CA ARG A 74 -5.74 1.37 -12.06
C ARG A 74 -5.81 -0.13 -12.26
N ILE A 75 -6.79 -0.75 -11.64
CA ILE A 75 -7.07 -2.17 -11.80
C ILE A 75 -7.93 -2.32 -13.05
N VAL A 76 -7.49 -3.15 -13.98
CA VAL A 76 -8.20 -3.36 -15.26
C VAL A 76 -8.82 -4.74 -15.39
N GLU A 77 -8.35 -5.71 -14.59
CA GLU A 77 -8.86 -7.08 -14.66
C GLU A 77 -8.67 -7.77 -13.31
N THR A 78 -9.66 -8.51 -12.87
CA THR A 78 -9.58 -9.30 -11.64
C THR A 78 -10.21 -10.67 -11.87
N SER A 79 -9.71 -11.69 -11.17
CA SER A 79 -10.31 -13.02 -11.16
C SER A 79 -10.00 -13.74 -9.86
N GLY A 80 -10.86 -14.72 -9.54
CA GLY A 80 -10.72 -15.51 -8.34
C GLY A 80 -10.96 -14.71 -7.06
N GLU A 81 -10.83 -15.40 -5.94
CA GLU A 81 -10.97 -14.79 -4.62
C GLU A 81 -9.97 -15.41 -3.66
N GLN A 82 -9.50 -14.60 -2.73
CA GLN A 82 -8.71 -15.04 -1.60
C GLN A 82 -9.22 -14.33 -0.35
N THR A 83 -9.27 -15.03 0.75
CA THR A 83 -9.64 -14.46 2.04
C THR A 83 -8.49 -14.67 3.00
N GLY A 84 -8.05 -13.61 3.64
CA GLY A 84 -6.94 -13.70 4.57
C GLY A 84 -6.81 -12.47 5.43
N GLU A 85 -5.88 -12.53 6.35
CA GLU A 85 -5.63 -11.44 7.26
C GLU A 85 -4.94 -10.29 6.54
N GLU A 86 -5.44 -9.09 6.77
CA GLU A 86 -4.89 -7.86 6.20
C GLU A 86 -4.68 -6.84 7.31
N GLY A 87 -3.58 -6.13 7.23
CA GLY A 87 -3.25 -5.02 8.13
C GLY A 87 -2.77 -3.83 7.33
N CYS A 88 -2.53 -2.71 8.01
CA CYS A 88 -2.12 -1.48 7.35
C CYS A 88 -1.21 -0.68 8.27
N LEU A 89 -0.16 -0.09 7.72
CA LEU A 89 0.74 0.78 8.48
C LEU A 89 0.02 1.99 9.07
N SER A 90 -1.09 2.41 8.49
CA SER A 90 -1.93 3.50 9.00
C SER A 90 -2.93 3.06 10.07
N VAL A 91 -3.03 1.76 10.35
CA VAL A 91 -3.88 1.20 11.41
C VAL A 91 -3.01 0.26 12.25
N PRO A 92 -2.06 0.83 13.00
CA PRO A 92 -1.07 0.03 13.72
C PRO A 92 -1.71 -0.87 14.78
N GLY A 93 -1.18 -2.08 14.92
CA GLY A 93 -1.59 -3.03 15.95
C GLY A 93 -2.91 -3.73 15.68
N LYS A 94 -3.50 -3.57 14.51
CA LYS A 94 -4.78 -4.20 14.15
C LYS A 94 -4.67 -4.98 12.84
N ALA A 95 -5.52 -5.98 12.70
CA ALA A 95 -5.70 -6.73 11.46
C ALA A 95 -7.12 -7.30 11.39
N GLY A 96 -7.53 -7.73 10.22
CA GLY A 96 -8.84 -8.34 10.03
C GLY A 96 -8.89 -9.16 8.77
N GLN A 97 -9.92 -9.99 8.64
CA GLN A 97 -10.12 -10.84 7.47
C GLN A 97 -10.73 -10.03 6.34
N VAL A 98 -10.09 -10.04 5.18
CA VAL A 98 -10.55 -9.33 3.99
C VAL A 98 -10.52 -10.26 2.79
N THR A 99 -11.58 -10.25 2.01
CA THR A 99 -11.65 -10.97 0.74
C THR A 99 -11.23 -10.04 -0.39
N ARG A 100 -10.27 -10.47 -1.17
CA ARG A 100 -9.72 -9.74 -2.32
C ARG A 100 -9.72 -10.67 -3.53
N PRO A 101 -9.65 -10.11 -4.75
CA PRO A 101 -9.36 -10.94 -5.92
C PRO A 101 -8.03 -11.66 -5.73
N ASP A 102 -7.94 -12.91 -6.20
CA ASP A 102 -6.70 -13.67 -6.14
C ASP A 102 -5.73 -13.31 -7.25
N HIS A 103 -6.26 -12.87 -8.38
CA HIS A 103 -5.48 -12.40 -9.53
C HIS A 103 -5.91 -10.98 -9.90
N VAL A 104 -4.95 -10.09 -10.08
CA VAL A 104 -5.20 -8.68 -10.39
C VAL A 104 -4.23 -8.21 -11.47
N LYS A 105 -4.78 -7.51 -12.47
CA LYS A 105 -4.01 -6.87 -13.51
C LYS A 105 -4.12 -5.36 -13.35
N VAL A 106 -2.98 -4.69 -13.34
CA VAL A 106 -2.88 -3.25 -13.12
C VAL A 106 -2.20 -2.59 -14.30
N ILE A 107 -2.72 -1.46 -14.75
CA ILE A 107 -2.03 -0.56 -15.67
C ILE A 107 -1.64 0.68 -14.88
N ALA A 108 -0.39 1.10 -15.02
CA ALA A 108 0.15 2.26 -14.32
C ALA A 108 1.23 2.91 -15.17
N GLN A 109 1.89 3.90 -14.62
CA GLN A 109 3.08 4.51 -15.22
C GLN A 109 4.27 4.25 -14.30
N ASN A 110 5.45 4.08 -14.89
CA ASN A 110 6.70 3.97 -14.13
C ASN A 110 7.27 5.37 -13.84
N GLU A 111 8.48 5.44 -13.26
CA GLU A 111 9.10 6.71 -12.91
C GLU A 111 9.51 7.56 -14.13
N ASP A 112 9.54 6.96 -15.32
CA ASP A 112 9.77 7.68 -16.58
C ASP A 112 8.46 8.10 -17.22
N MET A 113 7.33 7.93 -16.52
CA MET A 113 5.97 8.21 -17.01
C MET A 113 5.57 7.38 -18.23
N GLU A 114 6.20 6.22 -18.38
CA GLU A 114 5.85 5.25 -19.43
C GLU A 114 4.80 4.28 -18.91
N GLU A 115 3.82 3.94 -19.74
CA GLU A 115 2.77 3.00 -19.34
C GLU A 115 3.35 1.60 -19.17
N ILE A 116 3.01 0.98 -18.05
CA ILE A 116 3.39 -0.40 -17.72
C ILE A 116 2.16 -1.20 -17.33
N GLU A 117 2.24 -2.50 -17.53
CA GLU A 117 1.19 -3.45 -17.18
C GLU A 117 1.79 -4.51 -16.26
N LEU A 118 1.13 -4.76 -15.15
CA LEU A 118 1.59 -5.72 -14.16
C LEU A 118 0.45 -6.65 -13.77
N GLU A 119 0.79 -7.90 -13.54
CA GLU A 119 -0.14 -8.89 -13.02
C GLU A 119 0.39 -9.45 -11.71
N GLY A 120 -0.49 -9.71 -10.77
CA GLY A 120 -0.11 -10.29 -9.50
C GLY A 120 -1.15 -11.28 -8.99
N GLU A 121 -0.69 -12.23 -8.21
CA GLU A 121 -1.51 -13.23 -7.54
C GLU A 121 -1.19 -13.23 -6.04
N GLY A 122 -2.09 -13.77 -5.24
CA GLY A 122 -1.86 -13.93 -3.81
C GLY A 122 -1.57 -12.60 -3.11
N LEU A 123 -0.43 -12.51 -2.42
CA LEU A 123 -0.06 -11.32 -1.66
C LEU A 123 0.09 -10.09 -2.54
N LEU A 124 0.67 -10.23 -3.74
CA LEU A 124 0.83 -9.10 -4.65
C LEU A 124 -0.52 -8.55 -5.12
N ALA A 125 -1.48 -9.45 -5.46
CA ALA A 125 -2.83 -9.03 -5.82
C ALA A 125 -3.51 -8.28 -4.67
N ARG A 126 -3.37 -8.78 -3.44
CA ARG A 126 -3.88 -8.13 -2.25
C ARG A 126 -3.26 -6.74 -2.06
N ALA A 127 -1.94 -6.64 -2.24
CA ALA A 127 -1.23 -5.38 -2.10
C ALA A 127 -1.68 -4.35 -3.14
N PHE A 128 -1.86 -4.75 -4.40
CA PHE A 128 -2.40 -3.86 -5.42
C PHE A 128 -3.75 -3.27 -5.00
N CYS A 129 -4.68 -4.12 -4.57
CA CYS A 129 -6.00 -3.68 -4.15
C CYS A 129 -5.95 -2.74 -2.94
N HIS A 130 -5.18 -3.13 -1.93
CA HIS A 130 -5.05 -2.36 -0.69
C HIS A 130 -4.49 -0.96 -0.94
N GLU A 131 -3.39 -0.87 -1.70
CA GLU A 131 -2.74 0.41 -1.94
C GLU A 131 -3.53 1.31 -2.90
N ILE A 132 -4.15 0.73 -3.92
CA ILE A 132 -4.99 1.50 -4.84
C ILE A 132 -6.23 2.04 -4.12
N ASP A 133 -6.81 1.28 -3.19
CA ASP A 133 -7.92 1.76 -2.36
C ASP A 133 -7.53 3.03 -1.60
N HIS A 134 -6.32 3.09 -1.07
CA HIS A 134 -5.83 4.30 -0.39
C HIS A 134 -5.88 5.54 -1.30
N LEU A 135 -5.62 5.36 -2.59
CA LEU A 135 -5.64 6.48 -3.54
C LEU A 135 -7.05 7.02 -3.77
N ASP A 136 -8.06 6.22 -3.47
CA ASP A 136 -9.47 6.61 -3.57
C ASP A 136 -10.06 7.00 -2.21
N GLY A 137 -9.23 7.06 -1.16
CA GLY A 137 -9.65 7.45 0.18
C GLY A 137 -10.27 6.33 1.01
N HIS A 138 -9.96 5.07 0.69
CA HIS A 138 -10.51 3.92 1.39
C HIS A 138 -9.44 3.14 2.15
N LEU A 139 -9.81 2.63 3.33
CA LEU A 139 -8.97 1.75 4.14
C LEU A 139 -9.58 0.36 4.22
N TYR A 140 -8.73 -0.64 4.45
CA TYR A 140 -9.18 -2.03 4.53
C TYR A 140 -10.21 -2.26 5.66
N VAL A 141 -10.21 -1.42 6.69
CA VAL A 141 -11.13 -1.56 7.82
C VAL A 141 -12.59 -1.55 7.40
N ASP A 142 -12.90 -0.89 6.28
CA ASP A 142 -14.27 -0.84 5.72
C ASP A 142 -14.67 -2.16 5.05
N LEU A 143 -13.71 -3.03 4.76
CA LEU A 143 -13.89 -4.29 4.06
C LEU A 143 -13.73 -5.51 4.97
N VAL A 144 -13.37 -5.33 6.23
CA VAL A 144 -13.12 -6.42 7.16
C VAL A 144 -14.41 -7.23 7.40
N GLU A 145 -14.28 -8.53 7.26
CA GLU A 145 -15.34 -9.48 7.57
C GLU A 145 -15.24 -9.84 9.06
N GLY A 146 -16.29 -9.51 9.82
CA GLY A 146 -16.25 -9.65 11.26
C GLY A 146 -15.59 -8.44 11.93
N GLU A 147 -14.74 -8.69 12.89
CA GLU A 147 -14.12 -7.63 13.69
C GLU A 147 -12.62 -7.55 13.48
N LEU A 148 -12.07 -6.34 13.66
CA LEU A 148 -10.64 -6.14 13.77
C LEU A 148 -10.15 -6.80 15.06
N HIS A 149 -8.97 -7.39 15.02
CA HIS A 149 -8.33 -7.95 16.22
C HIS A 149 -6.95 -7.35 16.39
N ASP A 150 -6.43 -7.45 17.61
CA ASP A 150 -5.11 -6.96 17.94
C ASP A 150 -4.05 -7.89 17.37
N VAL A 151 -2.96 -7.29 16.86
CA VAL A 151 -1.79 -8.02 16.40
C VAL A 151 -0.62 -7.61 17.27
N GLU A 152 0.06 -8.59 17.83
CA GLU A 152 1.29 -8.35 18.58
C GLU A 152 2.46 -8.40 17.59
N TYR A 153 3.22 -7.31 17.56
CA TYR A 153 4.49 -7.32 16.84
C TYR A 153 5.51 -7.98 17.75
N ALA A 154 6.11 -9.08 17.30
CA ALA A 154 7.15 -9.74 18.06
C ALA A 154 8.33 -8.79 18.24
N ASP A 155 8.68 -8.50 19.50
CA ASP A 155 9.90 -7.80 19.84
C ASP A 155 11.06 -8.77 19.57
N PRO A 156 12.20 -8.33 19.05
CA PRO A 156 13.37 -9.19 18.90
C PRO A 156 13.79 -9.91 20.18
N GLU A 157 13.54 -9.29 21.35
CA GLU A 157 13.82 -9.94 22.64
C GLU A 157 12.86 -11.10 22.91
N ASP A 158 11.61 -10.99 22.46
CA ASP A 158 10.61 -12.04 22.65
C ASP A 158 10.90 -13.25 21.76
N GLU A 159 11.48 -13.04 20.58
CA GLU A 159 11.86 -14.10 19.68
C GLU A 159 13.01 -14.95 20.23
N GLU A 160 13.90 -14.35 21.02
CA GLU A 160 15.03 -15.06 21.64
C GLU A 160 14.60 -15.97 22.79
N GLU A 161 13.44 -15.74 23.38
CA GLU A 161 12.91 -16.52 24.49
C GLU A 161 12.16 -17.78 24.04
N VAL A 162 11.98 -17.94 22.76
CA VAL A 162 11.31 -19.09 22.16
C VAL A 162 12.37 -20.08 21.66
#